data_a379c12cc41da426c2608bfd7bc6f895
#
_entry.id   a379c12cc41da426c2608bfd7bc6f895
#
_cell.length_a   1.000
_cell.length_b   1.000
_cell.length_c   1.000
_cell.angle_alpha   90.00
_cell.angle_beta   90.00
_cell.angle_gamma   90.00
#
_symmetry.space_group_name_H-M   'P 1'
#
loop_
_entity.id
_entity.type
_entity.pdbx_description
1 polymer ?
#
loop_
_entity_poly.entity_id
_entity_poly.type
_entity_poly.pdbx_seq_one_letter_code
_entity_poly.pdbx_strand_id
1 'polypeptide(L)'
;MGQLRSISPVLLVFVAVFLANLASGDPTGPESPPVDVTISPRGLTPAETQELRAGNEFGLKLLRWLYADREDKAANLFISPLSASMSLGMMLNGAGGETFQAMGKTLGLTGLSVAGTNAAYKALVELLVHLDPSVEFRVANQSWLEEGFRIRSDYRDRLVEAFATGIETVHFEEADMAGAINRWVGESTDERITDMVTPEEFTGLVALLVNTVYFKGEWAHPFNPANTQMVEFRRADGSTVNVPLMGQELDAQVGGGEGFGEDFVVIDLPYGGGAFSMMVVVPVGDATLAELVEGMDGGRWREIVDALRGEARTEVRLPRFELTYEKVLNDALRSLGMEVAFDRSRADFGWMLADADAARRVRPHIGFVKQKSFLKVDEEGTETAAATGTAYATVETPIIRADRPFLFAIRERTYDTILFVGTVTDPSR
;
A
#
# COMPACT_ATOMS: atom_id res chain seq x y z
N MET A 1 -2.60 43.23 -37.56
CA MET A 1 -2.59 43.73 -36.18
C MET A 1 -3.53 42.86 -35.37
N GLY A 2 -3.04 41.80 -34.75
CA GLY A 2 -3.80 40.92 -33.90
C GLY A 2 -2.99 40.71 -32.61
N GLN A 3 -3.56 41.09 -31.51
CA GLN A 3 -2.91 41.12 -30.20
C GLN A 3 -2.65 39.72 -29.69
N LEU A 4 -1.38 39.40 -29.40
CA LEU A 4 -0.95 38.29 -28.56
C LEU A 4 -1.36 38.59 -27.10
N ARG A 5 -2.27 37.81 -26.56
CA ARG A 5 -2.57 37.81 -25.13
C ARG A 5 -1.49 37.01 -24.40
N SER A 6 -0.85 37.66 -23.48
CA SER A 6 0.16 37.10 -22.57
C SER A 6 -0.43 35.97 -21.70
N ILE A 7 0.19 34.81 -21.75
CA ILE A 7 0.00 33.72 -20.80
C ILE A 7 0.88 34.02 -19.60
N SER A 8 0.27 34.15 -18.42
CA SER A 8 0.96 34.41 -17.16
C SER A 8 1.90 33.24 -16.75
N PRO A 9 3.10 33.55 -16.24
CA PRO A 9 4.09 32.54 -15.89
C PRO A 9 3.89 32.06 -14.44
N VAL A 10 2.95 31.15 -14.20
CA VAL A 10 2.79 30.50 -12.88
C VAL A 10 3.23 29.04 -12.92
N LEU A 11 3.48 28.46 -14.08
CA LEU A 11 3.82 27.04 -14.25
C LEU A 11 5.33 26.74 -14.29
N LEU A 12 6.20 27.72 -14.09
CA LEU A 12 7.68 27.57 -14.23
C LEU A 12 8.47 27.68 -12.91
N VAL A 13 7.81 27.83 -11.77
CA VAL A 13 8.50 28.03 -10.48
C VAL A 13 8.75 26.72 -9.72
N PHE A 14 8.04 25.63 -10.03
CA PHE A 14 8.22 24.36 -9.29
C PHE A 14 9.32 23.43 -9.83
N VAL A 15 9.85 23.66 -11.03
CA VAL A 15 10.93 22.83 -11.62
C VAL A 15 12.34 23.35 -11.28
N ALA A 16 12.49 24.60 -10.84
CA ALA A 16 13.80 25.25 -10.64
C ALA A 16 14.44 25.01 -9.28
N VAL A 17 13.74 24.48 -8.27
CA VAL A 17 14.27 24.30 -6.91
C VAL A 17 14.96 22.94 -6.71
N PHE A 18 14.75 21.96 -7.60
CA PHE A 18 15.33 20.61 -7.45
C PHE A 18 16.68 20.39 -8.12
N LEU A 19 17.24 21.36 -8.83
CA LEU A 19 18.54 21.24 -9.55
C LEU A 19 19.71 22.00 -8.94
N ALA A 20 19.56 22.60 -7.75
CA ALA A 20 20.59 23.49 -7.17
C ALA A 20 21.45 22.85 -6.05
N ASN A 21 21.32 21.55 -5.73
CA ASN A 21 22.07 20.91 -4.65
C ASN A 21 22.93 19.70 -5.06
N LEU A 22 23.44 19.69 -6.29
CA LEU A 22 24.43 18.70 -6.74
C LEU A 22 25.76 19.38 -7.04
N ALA A 23 26.43 19.99 -6.05
CA ALA A 23 27.86 20.27 -6.13
C ALA A 23 28.47 20.51 -4.75
N SER A 24 29.48 19.68 -4.42
CA SER A 24 30.51 19.85 -3.38
C SER A 24 30.08 19.67 -1.91
N GLY A 25 30.09 18.43 -1.44
CA GLY A 25 30.25 18.08 -0.03
C GLY A 25 31.62 17.47 0.22
N ASP A 26 32.41 18.12 1.07
CA ASP A 26 33.70 17.68 1.60
C ASP A 26 33.46 16.54 2.63
N PRO A 27 34.20 15.41 2.61
CA PRO A 27 33.88 14.23 3.43
C PRO A 27 34.41 14.25 4.88
N THR A 28 34.55 15.43 5.51
CA THR A 28 35.06 15.56 6.90
C THR A 28 34.23 16.52 7.75
N GLY A 29 32.91 16.32 7.81
CA GLY A 29 32.08 16.99 8.79
C GLY A 29 31.69 16.06 9.94
N PRO A 30 31.52 16.56 11.19
CA PRO A 30 31.06 15.70 12.30
C PRO A 30 29.65 15.18 12.01
N GLU A 31 29.40 13.89 12.34
CA GLU A 31 28.09 13.25 12.29
C GLU A 31 27.04 14.14 12.94
N SER A 32 26.05 14.55 12.17
CA SER A 32 24.88 15.21 12.73
C SER A 32 24.14 14.21 13.61
N PRO A 33 23.76 14.57 14.84
CA PRO A 33 22.96 13.69 15.67
C PRO A 33 21.64 13.36 14.95
N PRO A 34 21.05 12.18 15.16
CA PRO A 34 19.76 11.83 14.59
C PRO A 34 18.77 12.94 14.93
N VAL A 35 18.18 13.51 13.90
CA VAL A 35 17.12 14.51 14.08
C VAL A 35 15.92 13.74 14.58
N ASP A 36 15.64 13.85 15.88
CA ASP A 36 14.40 13.38 16.47
C ASP A 36 13.27 14.27 15.90
N VAL A 37 12.74 13.87 14.76
CA VAL A 37 11.61 14.54 14.11
C VAL A 37 10.37 14.11 14.88
N THR A 38 10.15 14.69 16.04
CA THR A 38 8.88 14.58 16.77
C THR A 38 7.82 15.35 15.99
N ILE A 39 7.38 14.80 14.86
CA ILE A 39 6.17 15.28 14.21
C ILE A 39 5.03 14.86 15.14
N SER A 40 4.51 15.82 15.90
CA SER A 40 3.28 15.58 16.68
C SER A 40 2.12 15.54 15.68
N PRO A 41 1.60 14.34 15.31
CA PRO A 41 0.52 14.28 14.35
C PRO A 41 -0.70 14.99 14.94
N ARG A 42 -1.40 15.77 14.13
CA ARG A 42 -2.69 16.32 14.56
C ARG A 42 -3.65 15.19 14.91
N GLY A 43 -4.47 15.36 15.92
CA GLY A 43 -5.53 14.39 16.21
C GLY A 43 -6.46 14.17 15.01
N LEU A 44 -6.84 12.91 14.77
CA LEU A 44 -7.81 12.56 13.73
C LEU A 44 -9.23 12.93 14.17
N THR A 45 -10.04 13.35 13.21
CA THR A 45 -11.49 13.48 13.41
C THR A 45 -12.14 12.08 13.54
N PRO A 46 -13.36 11.98 14.08
CA PRO A 46 -14.07 10.70 14.11
C PRO A 46 -14.26 10.05 12.75
N ALA A 47 -14.48 10.85 11.68
CA ALA A 47 -14.62 10.34 10.32
C ALA A 47 -13.31 9.78 9.77
N GLU A 48 -12.18 10.47 9.99
CA GLU A 48 -10.84 9.99 9.61
C GLU A 48 -10.47 8.71 10.36
N THR A 49 -10.76 8.65 11.66
CA THR A 49 -10.56 7.44 12.48
C THR A 49 -11.42 6.27 11.99
N GLN A 50 -12.68 6.53 11.61
CA GLN A 50 -13.55 5.50 11.07
C GLN A 50 -13.04 4.99 9.71
N GLU A 51 -12.66 5.89 8.81
CA GLU A 51 -12.15 5.55 7.48
C GLU A 51 -10.88 4.70 7.59
N LEU A 52 -9.95 5.08 8.45
CA LEU A 52 -8.69 4.39 8.67
C LEU A 52 -8.92 2.96 9.18
N ARG A 53 -9.78 2.79 10.19
CA ARG A 53 -10.15 1.46 10.71
C ARG A 53 -10.87 0.62 9.64
N ALA A 54 -11.74 1.25 8.86
CA ALA A 54 -12.45 0.61 7.76
C ALA A 54 -11.50 0.13 6.67
N GLY A 55 -10.52 0.95 6.29
CA GLY A 55 -9.47 0.60 5.33
C GLY A 55 -8.63 -0.60 5.78
N ASN A 56 -8.21 -0.62 7.05
CA ASN A 56 -7.49 -1.76 7.61
C ASN A 56 -8.36 -3.04 7.60
N GLU A 57 -9.60 -2.96 8.08
CA GLU A 57 -10.53 -4.09 8.13
C GLU A 57 -10.85 -4.63 6.72
N PHE A 58 -11.06 -3.74 5.74
CA PHE A 58 -11.24 -4.12 4.34
C PHE A 58 -9.99 -4.83 3.80
N GLY A 59 -8.80 -4.28 4.04
CA GLY A 59 -7.54 -4.86 3.59
C GLY A 59 -7.27 -6.25 4.17
N LEU A 60 -7.55 -6.44 5.45
CA LEU A 60 -7.39 -7.74 6.13
C LEU A 60 -8.40 -8.78 5.61
N LYS A 61 -9.65 -8.40 5.35
CA LYS A 61 -10.63 -9.27 4.68
C LYS A 61 -10.20 -9.66 3.27
N LEU A 62 -9.65 -8.69 2.52
CA LEU A 62 -9.13 -8.93 1.18
C LEU A 62 -7.93 -9.90 1.22
N LEU A 63 -6.99 -9.70 2.14
CA LEU A 63 -5.85 -10.59 2.36
C LEU A 63 -6.31 -12.02 2.65
N ARG A 64 -7.25 -12.19 3.58
CA ARG A 64 -7.80 -13.51 3.94
C ARG A 64 -8.41 -14.23 2.74
N TRP A 65 -9.23 -13.50 1.97
CA TRP A 65 -9.86 -14.07 0.79
C TRP A 65 -8.82 -14.50 -0.24
N LEU A 66 -7.86 -13.63 -0.55
CA LEU A 66 -6.79 -13.93 -1.51
C LEU A 66 -5.91 -15.08 -1.04
N TYR A 67 -5.63 -15.16 0.28
CA TYR A 67 -4.86 -16.24 0.85
C TYR A 67 -5.57 -17.60 0.73
N ALA A 68 -6.88 -17.63 0.91
CA ALA A 68 -7.69 -18.83 0.76
C ALA A 68 -7.85 -19.27 -0.71
N ASP A 69 -8.03 -18.29 -1.63
CA ASP A 69 -8.31 -18.51 -3.06
C ASP A 69 -7.07 -18.89 -3.89
N ARG A 70 -5.85 -18.66 -3.38
CA ARG A 70 -4.63 -18.91 -4.16
C ARG A 70 -4.50 -20.39 -4.57
N GLU A 71 -4.28 -20.62 -5.87
CA GLU A 71 -4.08 -21.96 -6.44
C GLU A 71 -2.73 -22.54 -5.98
N ASP A 72 -1.65 -21.79 -6.12
CA ASP A 72 -0.33 -22.15 -5.56
C ASP A 72 -0.26 -21.76 -4.09
N LYS A 73 -0.30 -22.73 -3.21
CA LYS A 73 -0.21 -22.52 -1.74
C LYS A 73 1.17 -22.00 -1.29
N ALA A 74 2.18 -22.12 -2.15
CA ALA A 74 3.51 -21.55 -1.94
C ALA A 74 3.66 -20.13 -2.50
N ALA A 75 2.62 -19.57 -3.14
CA ALA A 75 2.67 -18.21 -3.65
C ALA A 75 2.70 -17.19 -2.51
N ASN A 76 3.62 -16.25 -2.61
CA ASN A 76 3.65 -15.06 -1.77
C ASN A 76 2.48 -14.14 -2.12
N LEU A 77 1.99 -13.37 -1.16
CA LEU A 77 0.96 -12.35 -1.37
C LEU A 77 1.51 -10.98 -0.96
N PHE A 78 1.14 -9.95 -1.72
CA PHE A 78 1.49 -8.58 -1.38
C PHE A 78 0.47 -7.62 -1.96
N ILE A 79 -0.32 -6.99 -1.10
CA ILE A 79 -1.37 -6.06 -1.49
C ILE A 79 -1.22 -4.72 -0.77
N SER A 80 -1.77 -3.67 -1.37
CA SER A 80 -1.97 -2.38 -0.72
C SER A 80 -3.47 -2.16 -0.43
N PRO A 81 -3.91 -2.32 0.82
CA PRO A 81 -5.27 -1.98 1.22
C PRO A 81 -5.64 -0.53 0.93
N LEU A 82 -4.70 0.39 1.18
CA LEU A 82 -4.89 1.81 0.93
C LEU A 82 -5.17 2.09 -0.55
N SER A 83 -4.34 1.56 -1.46
CA SER A 83 -4.53 1.71 -2.91
C SER A 83 -5.87 1.16 -3.38
N ALA A 84 -6.24 -0.05 -2.93
CA ALA A 84 -7.51 -0.67 -3.30
C ALA A 84 -8.71 0.14 -2.78
N SER A 85 -8.68 0.60 -1.52
CA SER A 85 -9.75 1.41 -0.94
C SER A 85 -9.89 2.77 -1.62
N MET A 86 -8.79 3.42 -1.99
CA MET A 86 -8.81 4.70 -2.72
C MET A 86 -9.40 4.56 -4.12
N SER A 87 -8.99 3.53 -4.88
CA SER A 87 -9.56 3.25 -6.22
C SER A 87 -11.08 3.03 -6.15
N LEU A 88 -11.53 2.24 -5.19
CA LEU A 88 -12.94 1.99 -4.95
C LEU A 88 -13.67 3.24 -4.40
N GLY A 89 -13.00 4.06 -3.62
CA GLY A 89 -13.50 5.35 -3.14
C GLY A 89 -13.76 6.34 -4.27
N MET A 90 -12.89 6.40 -5.28
CA MET A 90 -13.12 7.19 -6.49
C MET A 90 -14.36 6.71 -7.24
N MET A 91 -14.52 5.38 -7.42
CA MET A 91 -15.70 4.81 -8.06
C MET A 91 -16.98 5.06 -7.25
N LEU A 92 -16.91 4.98 -5.93
CA LEU A 92 -18.04 5.23 -5.00
C LEU A 92 -18.66 6.61 -5.22
N ASN A 93 -17.87 7.61 -5.61
CA ASN A 93 -18.35 8.96 -5.93
C ASN A 93 -19.31 9.01 -7.12
N GLY A 94 -19.26 8.01 -8.01
CA GLY A 94 -20.14 7.88 -9.16
C GLY A 94 -21.28 6.89 -8.96
N ALA A 95 -21.31 6.18 -7.84
CA ALA A 95 -22.28 5.13 -7.54
C ALA A 95 -23.58 5.70 -6.97
N GLY A 96 -24.70 5.01 -7.27
CA GLY A 96 -26.03 5.31 -6.75
C GLY A 96 -26.72 4.08 -6.17
N GLY A 97 -27.83 4.30 -5.51
CA GLY A 97 -28.75 3.24 -5.05
C GLY A 97 -28.09 2.08 -4.32
N GLU A 98 -28.40 0.86 -4.74
CA GLU A 98 -27.88 -0.40 -4.16
C GLU A 98 -26.36 -0.53 -4.34
N THR A 99 -25.81 -0.04 -5.47
CA THR A 99 -24.36 -0.06 -5.76
C THR A 99 -23.58 0.75 -4.74
N PHE A 100 -24.04 1.98 -4.45
CA PHE A 100 -23.44 2.84 -3.42
C PHE A 100 -23.44 2.16 -2.06
N GLN A 101 -24.58 1.55 -1.67
CA GLN A 101 -24.73 0.88 -0.38
C GLN A 101 -23.81 -0.35 -0.27
N ALA A 102 -23.74 -1.17 -1.30
CA ALA A 102 -22.90 -2.37 -1.33
C ALA A 102 -21.40 -2.00 -1.25
N MET A 103 -20.97 -1.04 -2.05
CA MET A 103 -19.59 -0.55 -2.02
C MET A 103 -19.24 0.06 -0.65
N GLY A 104 -20.08 0.97 -0.14
CA GLY A 104 -19.87 1.60 1.16
C GLY A 104 -19.81 0.60 2.31
N LYS A 105 -20.65 -0.45 2.27
CA LYS A 105 -20.62 -1.53 3.27
C LYS A 105 -19.33 -2.35 3.19
N THR A 106 -18.92 -2.72 1.99
CA THR A 106 -17.69 -3.52 1.77
C THR A 106 -16.46 -2.75 2.22
N LEU A 107 -16.39 -1.45 1.95
CA LEU A 107 -15.32 -0.56 2.38
C LEU A 107 -15.42 -0.15 3.87
N GLY A 108 -16.49 -0.56 4.60
CA GLY A 108 -16.68 -0.17 6.00
C GLY A 108 -17.07 1.31 6.22
N LEU A 109 -17.51 1.99 5.17
CA LEU A 109 -17.84 3.42 5.15
C LEU A 109 -19.31 3.72 5.44
N THR A 110 -20.04 2.73 5.99
CA THR A 110 -21.47 2.86 6.31
C THR A 110 -21.69 4.00 7.30
N GLY A 111 -22.60 4.90 6.97
CA GLY A 111 -22.94 6.07 7.79
C GLY A 111 -22.12 7.32 7.47
N LEU A 112 -21.06 7.22 6.67
CA LEU A 112 -20.37 8.38 6.13
C LEU A 112 -21.07 8.89 4.87
N SER A 113 -21.13 10.21 4.71
CA SER A 113 -21.51 10.82 3.45
C SER A 113 -20.35 10.75 2.45
N VAL A 114 -20.62 10.85 1.15
CA VAL A 114 -19.57 10.95 0.11
C VAL A 114 -18.58 12.08 0.44
N ALA A 115 -19.07 13.23 0.87
CA ALA A 115 -18.22 14.36 1.23
C ALA A 115 -17.33 14.05 2.45
N GLY A 116 -17.88 13.37 3.47
CA GLY A 116 -17.13 12.94 4.66
C GLY A 116 -16.04 11.91 4.31
N THR A 117 -16.37 10.93 3.47
CA THR A 117 -15.42 9.93 2.96
C THR A 117 -14.29 10.60 2.16
N ASN A 118 -14.64 11.52 1.26
CA ASN A 118 -13.65 12.24 0.44
C ASN A 118 -12.72 13.09 1.30
N ALA A 119 -13.26 13.80 2.29
CA ALA A 119 -12.46 14.60 3.22
C ALA A 119 -11.50 13.74 4.04
N ALA A 120 -11.93 12.54 4.45
CA ALA A 120 -11.11 11.60 5.20
C ALA A 120 -9.95 11.04 4.33
N TYR A 121 -10.23 10.61 3.09
CA TYR A 121 -9.17 10.17 2.17
C TYR A 121 -8.14 11.27 1.89
N LYS A 122 -8.60 12.50 1.58
CA LYS A 122 -7.72 13.63 1.36
C LYS A 122 -6.81 13.88 2.56
N ALA A 123 -7.39 13.96 3.74
CA ALA A 123 -6.66 14.23 4.96
C ALA A 123 -5.66 13.11 5.31
N LEU A 124 -6.02 11.84 5.04
CA LEU A 124 -5.12 10.70 5.23
C LEU A 124 -3.92 10.77 4.29
N VAL A 125 -4.13 11.03 3.00
CA VAL A 125 -3.03 11.17 2.03
C VAL A 125 -2.13 12.34 2.38
N GLU A 126 -2.70 13.51 2.71
CA GLU A 126 -1.94 14.70 3.13
C GLU A 126 -1.10 14.42 4.39
N LEU A 127 -1.63 13.65 5.33
CA LEU A 127 -0.90 13.21 6.52
C LEU A 127 0.28 12.31 6.11
N LEU A 128 0.03 11.23 5.37
CA LEU A 128 1.03 10.22 5.06
C LEU A 128 2.19 10.73 4.21
N VAL A 129 1.89 11.58 3.20
CA VAL A 129 2.91 12.13 2.28
C VAL A 129 3.92 13.04 2.98
N HIS A 130 3.52 13.70 4.08
CA HIS A 130 4.37 14.66 4.79
C HIS A 130 4.86 14.17 6.16
N LEU A 131 4.54 12.91 6.51
CA LEU A 131 4.74 12.41 7.87
C LEU A 131 6.21 12.18 8.20
N ASP A 132 7.01 11.70 7.27
CA ASP A 132 8.42 11.40 7.46
C ASP A 132 9.23 11.82 6.21
N PRO A 133 10.02 12.91 6.29
CA PRO A 133 10.82 13.37 5.16
C PRO A 133 11.94 12.41 4.72
N SER A 134 12.32 11.44 5.55
CA SER A 134 13.33 10.41 5.25
C SER A 134 12.74 9.19 4.53
N VAL A 135 11.41 9.15 4.38
CA VAL A 135 10.68 8.10 3.66
C VAL A 135 10.00 8.71 2.44
N GLU A 136 10.22 8.11 1.28
CA GLU A 136 9.52 8.51 0.07
C GLU A 136 8.18 7.78 -0.01
N PHE A 137 7.11 8.49 0.29
CA PHE A 137 5.74 8.00 0.16
C PHE A 137 5.00 8.83 -0.89
N ARG A 138 4.53 8.19 -1.94
CA ARG A 138 3.80 8.84 -3.03
C ARG A 138 2.48 8.13 -3.30
N VAL A 139 1.45 8.92 -3.56
CA VAL A 139 0.16 8.44 -4.06
C VAL A 139 -0.14 9.22 -5.34
N ALA A 140 -0.41 8.52 -6.42
CA ALA A 140 -0.84 9.16 -7.66
C ALA A 140 -2.12 8.52 -8.18
N ASN A 141 -3.02 9.36 -8.70
CA ASN A 141 -4.30 8.95 -9.25
C ASN A 141 -4.48 9.52 -10.65
N GLN A 142 -4.93 8.70 -11.57
CA GLN A 142 -5.27 9.11 -12.91
C GLN A 142 -6.54 8.40 -13.40
N SER A 143 -7.36 9.15 -14.11
CA SER A 143 -8.56 8.64 -14.76
C SER A 143 -8.50 8.93 -16.25
N TRP A 144 -8.69 7.90 -17.06
CA TRP A 144 -8.85 8.00 -18.50
C TRP A 144 -10.29 7.71 -18.86
N LEU A 145 -10.86 8.54 -19.74
CA LEU A 145 -12.26 8.48 -20.17
C LEU A 145 -12.33 8.29 -21.68
N GLU A 146 -13.12 7.34 -22.12
CA GLU A 146 -13.37 7.15 -23.56
C GLU A 146 -13.99 8.38 -24.18
N GLU A 147 -13.48 8.82 -25.33
CA GLU A 147 -14.06 9.94 -26.09
C GLU A 147 -15.52 9.69 -26.44
N GLY A 148 -16.33 10.74 -26.38
CA GLY A 148 -17.80 10.66 -26.56
C GLY A 148 -18.57 10.50 -25.24
N PHE A 149 -17.91 10.19 -24.13
CA PHE A 149 -18.53 10.22 -22.81
C PHE A 149 -18.14 11.48 -22.06
N ARG A 150 -19.13 12.24 -21.63
CA ARG A 150 -18.92 13.43 -20.79
C ARG A 150 -19.23 13.07 -19.35
N ILE A 151 -18.24 13.25 -18.47
CA ILE A 151 -18.47 13.13 -17.03
C ILE A 151 -19.17 14.39 -16.49
N ARG A 152 -19.88 14.23 -15.40
CA ARG A 152 -20.48 15.33 -14.64
C ARG A 152 -19.37 16.18 -14.03
N SER A 153 -19.58 17.50 -14.07
CA SER A 153 -18.62 18.43 -13.47
C SER A 153 -18.45 18.21 -11.96
N ASP A 154 -19.54 17.96 -11.24
CA ASP A 154 -19.53 17.72 -9.80
C ASP A 154 -18.84 16.40 -9.42
N TYR A 155 -18.92 15.35 -10.26
CA TYR A 155 -18.15 14.12 -10.08
C TYR A 155 -16.65 14.38 -10.32
N ARG A 156 -16.30 15.03 -11.44
CA ARG A 156 -14.91 15.40 -11.74
C ARG A 156 -14.29 16.24 -10.62
N ASP A 157 -15.01 17.29 -10.19
CA ASP A 157 -14.48 18.22 -9.18
C ASP A 157 -14.22 17.50 -7.85
N ARG A 158 -15.10 16.56 -7.45
CA ARG A 158 -14.87 15.70 -6.27
C ARG A 158 -13.63 14.81 -6.41
N LEU A 159 -13.39 14.21 -7.59
CA LEU A 159 -12.19 13.37 -7.80
C LEU A 159 -10.92 14.22 -7.73
N VAL A 160 -10.90 15.36 -8.39
CA VAL A 160 -9.74 16.28 -8.39
C VAL A 160 -9.46 16.80 -6.98
N GLU A 161 -10.48 17.23 -6.25
CA GLU A 161 -10.33 17.81 -4.92
C GLU A 161 -9.93 16.79 -3.85
N ALA A 162 -10.56 15.62 -3.86
CA ALA A 162 -10.37 14.62 -2.79
C ALA A 162 -9.20 13.66 -3.03
N PHE A 163 -8.91 13.35 -4.30
CA PHE A 163 -7.93 12.33 -4.68
C PHE A 163 -6.78 12.88 -5.52
N ALA A 164 -6.73 14.18 -5.76
CA ALA A 164 -5.76 14.82 -6.66
C ALA A 164 -5.67 14.12 -8.04
N THR A 165 -6.80 13.60 -8.54
CA THR A 165 -6.87 12.76 -9.74
C THR A 165 -6.67 13.61 -10.98
N GLY A 166 -5.70 13.27 -11.83
CA GLY A 166 -5.67 13.72 -13.22
C GLY A 166 -6.86 13.10 -13.99
N ILE A 167 -7.45 13.84 -14.93
CA ILE A 167 -8.54 13.32 -15.75
C ILE A 167 -8.26 13.67 -17.22
N GLU A 168 -8.17 12.65 -18.06
CA GLU A 168 -7.83 12.75 -19.47
C GLU A 168 -8.89 12.06 -20.32
N THR A 169 -9.23 12.65 -21.46
CA THR A 169 -10.13 12.04 -22.45
C THR A 169 -9.29 11.41 -23.55
N VAL A 170 -9.55 10.16 -23.84
CA VAL A 170 -8.74 9.32 -24.74
C VAL A 170 -9.62 8.43 -25.62
N HIS A 171 -9.03 7.88 -26.65
CA HIS A 171 -9.57 6.71 -27.37
C HIS A 171 -8.84 5.45 -26.90
N PHE A 172 -9.50 4.57 -26.16
CA PHE A 172 -8.90 3.32 -25.69
C PHE A 172 -8.47 2.38 -26.82
N GLU A 173 -9.05 2.52 -28.02
CA GLU A 173 -8.67 1.72 -29.20
C GLU A 173 -7.42 2.25 -29.93
N GLU A 174 -6.84 3.37 -29.49
CA GLU A 174 -5.57 3.83 -30.06
C GLU A 174 -4.43 2.85 -29.79
N ALA A 175 -3.59 2.64 -30.82
CA ALA A 175 -2.58 1.57 -30.83
C ALA A 175 -1.54 1.67 -29.69
N ASP A 176 -1.25 2.86 -29.16
CA ASP A 176 -0.26 3.09 -28.08
C ASP A 176 -0.90 3.43 -26.72
N MET A 177 -2.21 3.28 -26.57
CA MET A 177 -2.90 3.68 -25.34
C MET A 177 -2.42 2.87 -24.11
N ALA A 178 -2.25 1.56 -24.25
CA ALA A 178 -1.68 0.72 -23.19
C ALA A 178 -0.25 1.15 -22.83
N GLY A 179 0.57 1.47 -23.83
CA GLY A 179 1.92 2.01 -23.62
C GLY A 179 1.92 3.35 -22.89
N ALA A 180 0.98 4.25 -23.21
CA ALA A 180 0.86 5.54 -22.53
C ALA A 180 0.48 5.39 -21.06
N ILE A 181 -0.51 4.54 -20.75
CA ILE A 181 -0.93 4.25 -19.38
C ILE A 181 0.20 3.58 -18.59
N ASN A 182 0.86 2.59 -19.18
CA ASN A 182 1.96 1.87 -18.53
C ASN A 182 3.17 2.79 -18.26
N ARG A 183 3.49 3.74 -19.15
CA ARG A 183 4.50 4.78 -18.89
C ARG A 183 4.10 5.66 -17.70
N TRP A 184 2.86 6.13 -17.63
CA TRP A 184 2.39 6.91 -16.48
C TRP A 184 2.51 6.13 -15.17
N VAL A 185 2.16 4.84 -15.16
CA VAL A 185 2.33 3.97 -14.01
C VAL A 185 3.81 3.82 -13.65
N GLY A 186 4.69 3.58 -14.65
CA GLY A 186 6.14 3.50 -14.45
C GLY A 186 6.70 4.75 -13.78
N GLU A 187 6.43 5.93 -14.35
CA GLU A 187 6.86 7.22 -13.80
C GLU A 187 6.35 7.44 -12.36
N SER A 188 5.12 6.99 -12.06
CA SER A 188 4.51 7.12 -10.73
C SER A 188 5.08 6.13 -9.69
N THR A 189 5.74 5.06 -10.15
CA THR A 189 6.25 3.96 -9.31
C THR A 189 7.77 3.76 -9.44
N ASP A 190 8.49 4.77 -9.90
CA ASP A 190 9.95 4.72 -10.11
C ASP A 190 10.37 3.51 -10.95
N GLU A 191 9.65 3.27 -12.06
CA GLU A 191 9.85 2.18 -13.03
C GLU A 191 9.72 0.76 -12.43
N ARG A 192 9.12 0.63 -11.23
CA ARG A 192 8.91 -0.67 -10.59
C ARG A 192 7.73 -1.44 -11.18
N ILE A 193 6.75 -0.72 -11.72
CA ILE A 193 5.56 -1.30 -12.37
C ILE A 193 5.41 -0.66 -13.75
N THR A 194 5.69 -1.42 -14.83
CA THR A 194 5.74 -0.90 -16.21
C THR A 194 4.74 -1.56 -17.16
N ASP A 195 3.92 -2.50 -16.66
CA ASP A 195 3.01 -3.34 -17.44
C ASP A 195 1.67 -3.55 -16.70
N MET A 196 1.02 -2.45 -16.28
CA MET A 196 -0.22 -2.48 -15.51
C MET A 196 -1.42 -2.92 -16.34
N VAL A 197 -1.47 -2.55 -17.64
CA VAL A 197 -2.60 -2.84 -18.53
C VAL A 197 -2.14 -3.37 -19.87
N THR A 198 -3.02 -4.14 -20.52
CA THR A 198 -2.85 -4.64 -21.89
C THR A 198 -3.94 -4.09 -22.82
N PRO A 199 -3.72 -4.02 -24.14
CA PRO A 199 -4.73 -3.52 -25.10
C PRO A 199 -6.05 -4.30 -25.06
N GLU A 200 -6.00 -5.60 -24.77
CA GLU A 200 -7.18 -6.50 -24.73
C GLU A 200 -8.15 -6.11 -23.60
N GLU A 201 -7.64 -5.50 -22.53
CA GLU A 201 -8.44 -5.10 -21.39
C GLU A 201 -9.30 -3.85 -21.66
N PHE A 202 -9.07 -3.15 -22.77
CA PHE A 202 -9.77 -1.89 -23.09
C PHE A 202 -11.13 -2.11 -23.77
N THR A 203 -11.44 -3.34 -24.19
CA THR A 203 -12.67 -3.60 -24.93
C THR A 203 -13.92 -3.19 -24.14
N GLY A 204 -14.61 -2.17 -24.63
CA GLY A 204 -15.86 -1.68 -24.06
C GLY A 204 -15.72 -0.86 -22.79
N LEU A 205 -14.51 -0.40 -22.44
CA LEU A 205 -14.31 0.52 -21.34
C LEU A 205 -14.94 1.88 -21.62
N VAL A 206 -15.53 2.47 -20.59
CA VAL A 206 -16.00 3.86 -20.55
C VAL A 206 -15.00 4.73 -19.78
N ALA A 207 -14.39 4.15 -18.79
CA ALA A 207 -13.38 4.80 -17.96
C ALA A 207 -12.41 3.76 -17.38
N LEU A 208 -11.17 4.16 -17.21
CA LEU A 208 -10.14 3.47 -16.45
C LEU A 208 -9.65 4.41 -15.34
N LEU A 209 -9.72 3.95 -14.11
CA LEU A 209 -9.21 4.65 -12.95
C LEU A 209 -8.03 3.85 -12.38
N VAL A 210 -6.89 4.50 -12.23
CA VAL A 210 -5.67 3.90 -11.70
C VAL A 210 -5.23 4.69 -10.48
N ASN A 211 -4.91 3.97 -9.42
CA ASN A 211 -4.23 4.49 -8.25
C ASN A 211 -2.89 3.75 -8.13
N THR A 212 -1.85 4.49 -7.83
CA THR A 212 -0.54 3.94 -7.48
C THR A 212 -0.17 4.42 -6.08
N VAL A 213 0.37 3.50 -5.28
CA VAL A 213 1.01 3.81 -3.99
C VAL A 213 2.44 3.31 -4.08
N TYR A 214 3.38 4.23 -3.91
CA TYR A 214 4.81 3.96 -3.88
C TYR A 214 5.35 4.25 -2.49
N PHE A 215 6.15 3.34 -1.97
CA PHE A 215 6.82 3.46 -0.69
C PHE A 215 8.28 3.06 -0.84
N LYS A 216 9.18 3.94 -0.38
CA LYS A 216 10.61 3.68 -0.29
C LYS A 216 11.12 4.24 1.03
N GLY A 217 11.63 3.37 1.89
CA GLY A 217 12.17 3.74 3.20
C GLY A 217 13.41 2.92 3.53
N GLU A 218 14.47 3.59 3.94
CA GLU A 218 15.63 2.94 4.54
C GLU A 218 15.27 2.48 5.97
N TRP A 219 15.84 1.38 6.43
CA TRP A 219 15.68 1.01 7.84
C TRP A 219 16.24 2.11 8.75
N ALA A 220 15.53 2.46 9.80
CA ALA A 220 16.10 3.34 10.84
C ALA A 220 17.41 2.76 11.42
N HIS A 221 17.51 1.42 11.38
CA HIS A 221 18.69 0.65 11.77
C HIS A 221 19.01 -0.36 10.68
N PRO A 222 19.85 -0.02 9.67
CA PRO A 222 20.18 -0.91 8.54
C PRO A 222 20.89 -2.18 8.99
N PHE A 223 20.62 -3.29 8.30
CA PHE A 223 21.32 -4.55 8.55
C PHE A 223 22.75 -4.48 7.98
N ASN A 224 23.71 -5.08 8.69
CA ASN A 224 25.06 -5.20 8.17
C ASN A 224 25.15 -6.36 7.17
N PRO A 225 25.49 -6.11 5.87
CA PRO A 225 25.61 -7.17 4.87
C PRO A 225 26.58 -8.30 5.24
N ALA A 226 27.59 -8.01 6.07
CA ALA A 226 28.55 -9.02 6.57
C ALA A 226 27.89 -10.06 7.50
N ASN A 227 26.74 -9.75 8.08
CA ASN A 227 25.98 -10.64 8.96
C ASN A 227 24.91 -11.44 8.20
N THR A 228 24.75 -11.23 6.90
CA THR A 228 23.82 -12.02 6.08
C THR A 228 24.42 -13.38 5.77
N GLN A 229 23.67 -14.42 6.09
CA GLN A 229 24.11 -15.81 5.91
C GLN A 229 23.08 -16.60 5.10
N MET A 230 23.55 -17.56 4.31
CA MET A 230 22.67 -18.54 3.66
C MET A 230 22.16 -19.52 4.68
N VAL A 231 20.84 -19.55 4.88
CA VAL A 231 20.16 -20.36 5.90
C VAL A 231 18.98 -21.09 5.27
N GLU A 232 18.66 -22.27 5.79
CA GLU A 232 17.45 -22.99 5.39
C GLU A 232 16.18 -22.25 5.86
N PHE A 233 15.32 -21.92 4.92
CA PHE A 233 13.95 -21.46 5.15
C PHE A 233 13.01 -22.66 4.98
N ARG A 234 12.22 -22.98 5.98
CA ARG A 234 11.27 -24.10 5.97
C ARG A 234 9.92 -23.65 5.43
N ARG A 235 9.55 -24.10 4.24
CA ARG A 235 8.25 -23.83 3.62
C ARG A 235 7.10 -24.52 4.35
N ALA A 236 5.85 -24.10 4.03
CA ALA A 236 4.63 -24.66 4.62
C ALA A 236 4.43 -26.17 4.32
N ASP A 237 4.96 -26.66 3.20
CA ASP A 237 4.90 -28.08 2.81
C ASP A 237 6.00 -28.94 3.49
N GLY A 238 6.82 -28.34 4.35
CA GLY A 238 7.93 -28.98 5.05
C GLY A 238 9.23 -29.05 4.24
N SER A 239 9.23 -28.68 2.97
CA SER A 239 10.45 -28.55 2.17
C SER A 239 11.30 -27.36 2.64
N THR A 240 12.60 -27.37 2.32
CA THR A 240 13.51 -26.26 2.63
C THR A 240 14.11 -25.63 1.41
N VAL A 241 14.46 -24.36 1.51
CA VAL A 241 15.22 -23.60 0.52
C VAL A 241 16.27 -22.76 1.22
N ASN A 242 17.47 -22.65 0.66
CA ASN A 242 18.48 -21.77 1.19
C ASN A 242 18.23 -20.33 0.71
N VAL A 243 18.14 -19.42 1.67
CA VAL A 243 17.91 -17.99 1.41
C VAL A 243 18.93 -17.13 2.16
N PRO A 244 19.28 -15.95 1.66
CA PRO A 244 20.08 -14.99 2.41
C PRO A 244 19.23 -14.44 3.57
N LEU A 245 19.63 -14.77 4.80
CA LEU A 245 18.99 -14.32 6.04
C LEU A 245 19.85 -13.21 6.66
N MET A 246 19.37 -11.99 6.62
CA MET A 246 19.97 -10.81 7.23
C MET A 246 19.90 -10.93 8.75
N GLY A 247 20.90 -10.43 9.46
CA GLY A 247 20.92 -10.51 10.91
C GLY A 247 21.50 -9.27 11.55
N GLN A 248 20.86 -8.81 12.63
CA GLN A 248 21.41 -7.78 13.51
C GLN A 248 20.81 -7.84 14.91
N GLU A 249 21.51 -7.24 15.86
CA GLU A 249 21.00 -6.91 17.17
C GLU A 249 20.63 -5.43 17.24
N LEU A 250 19.41 -5.14 17.63
CA LEU A 250 18.93 -3.75 17.80
C LEU A 250 17.94 -3.67 18.96
N ASP A 251 17.70 -2.46 19.43
CA ASP A 251 16.59 -2.20 20.34
C ASP A 251 15.32 -2.04 19.47
N ALA A 252 14.35 -2.93 19.64
CA ALA A 252 13.11 -2.95 18.87
C ALA A 252 11.89 -3.22 19.75
N GLN A 253 10.73 -2.78 19.31
CA GLN A 253 9.47 -3.19 19.91
C GLN A 253 9.15 -4.61 19.48
N VAL A 254 8.98 -5.48 20.44
CA VAL A 254 8.69 -6.91 20.24
C VAL A 254 7.53 -7.34 21.11
N GLY A 255 6.83 -8.39 20.69
CA GLY A 255 5.69 -8.92 21.45
C GLY A 255 5.33 -10.34 21.10
N GLY A 256 4.41 -10.91 21.86
CA GLY A 256 3.97 -12.28 21.67
C GLY A 256 4.97 -13.32 22.13
N GLY A 257 4.80 -14.55 21.65
CA GLY A 257 5.63 -15.71 21.94
C GLY A 257 4.98 -16.66 22.95
N GLU A 258 5.46 -17.92 22.95
CA GLU A 258 4.92 -18.99 23.81
C GLU A 258 4.95 -18.65 25.31
N GLY A 259 5.94 -17.85 25.75
CA GLY A 259 6.05 -17.39 27.14
C GLY A 259 4.93 -16.46 27.59
N PHE A 260 4.15 -15.89 26.66
CA PHE A 260 3.00 -15.03 26.90
C PHE A 260 1.68 -15.71 26.51
N GLY A 261 1.70 -16.98 26.07
CA GLY A 261 0.52 -17.71 25.63
C GLY A 261 0.02 -17.32 24.23
N GLU A 262 0.87 -16.65 23.44
CA GLU A 262 0.54 -16.23 22.07
C GLU A 262 1.05 -17.27 21.06
N ASP A 263 0.32 -17.42 19.97
CA ASP A 263 0.63 -18.32 18.86
C ASP A 263 1.51 -17.64 17.78
N PHE A 264 2.00 -16.43 18.05
CA PHE A 264 2.89 -15.65 17.20
C PHE A 264 3.95 -14.89 18.00
N VAL A 265 5.01 -14.51 17.34
CA VAL A 265 5.92 -13.45 17.78
C VAL A 265 5.87 -12.31 16.76
N VAL A 266 5.91 -11.07 17.24
CA VAL A 266 5.88 -9.88 16.41
C VAL A 266 7.06 -8.97 16.72
N ILE A 267 7.63 -8.37 15.67
CA ILE A 267 8.62 -7.29 15.76
C ILE A 267 8.20 -6.13 14.86
N ASP A 268 8.48 -4.92 15.33
CA ASP A 268 8.26 -3.67 14.61
C ASP A 268 9.61 -3.06 14.22
N LEU A 269 9.89 -3.03 12.92
CA LEU A 269 11.15 -2.53 12.35
C LEU A 269 10.90 -1.16 11.73
N PRO A 270 11.36 -0.07 12.35
CA PRO A 270 11.09 1.29 11.85
C PRO A 270 11.89 1.61 10.60
N TYR A 271 11.28 2.41 9.73
CA TYR A 271 11.91 3.07 8.60
C TYR A 271 12.22 4.54 8.94
N GLY A 272 13.30 5.07 8.35
CA GLY A 272 13.65 6.49 8.40
C GLY A 272 13.62 7.09 9.80
N GLY A 273 12.81 8.13 9.98
CA GLY A 273 12.57 8.80 11.26
C GLY A 273 11.62 8.06 12.21
N GLY A 274 11.15 6.87 11.83
CA GLY A 274 10.33 6.01 12.68
C GLY A 274 8.82 6.24 12.61
N ALA A 275 8.32 7.08 11.70
CA ALA A 275 6.89 7.25 11.51
C ALA A 275 6.24 6.05 10.81
N PHE A 276 7.00 5.35 10.00
CA PHE A 276 6.61 4.11 9.32
C PHE A 276 7.42 2.93 9.83
N SER A 277 6.86 1.74 9.74
CA SER A 277 7.56 0.50 10.11
C SER A 277 7.10 -0.69 9.27
N MET A 278 7.96 -1.73 9.21
CA MET A 278 7.54 -3.07 8.84
C MET A 278 7.29 -3.88 10.11
N MET A 279 6.06 -4.31 10.32
CA MET A 279 5.76 -5.36 11.29
C MET A 279 5.98 -6.72 10.63
N VAL A 280 6.71 -7.58 11.33
CA VAL A 280 6.89 -8.99 10.93
C VAL A 280 6.27 -9.86 12.01
N VAL A 281 5.32 -10.73 11.61
CA VAL A 281 4.56 -11.61 12.51
C VAL A 281 4.85 -13.05 12.11
N VAL A 282 5.55 -13.75 12.97
CA VAL A 282 6.00 -15.14 12.74
C VAL A 282 5.21 -16.08 13.65
N PRO A 283 4.51 -17.08 13.09
CA PRO A 283 3.85 -18.12 13.89
C PRO A 283 4.88 -18.91 14.71
N VAL A 284 4.54 -19.24 15.96
CA VAL A 284 5.40 -20.01 16.87
C VAL A 284 4.70 -21.26 17.38
N GLY A 285 5.48 -22.18 17.97
CA GLY A 285 4.95 -23.47 18.40
C GLY A 285 4.41 -24.28 17.23
N ASP A 286 3.21 -24.82 17.41
CA ASP A 286 2.47 -25.57 16.38
C ASP A 286 1.63 -24.69 15.45
N ALA A 287 1.58 -23.36 15.69
CA ALA A 287 0.81 -22.43 14.89
C ALA A 287 1.36 -22.28 13.47
N THR A 288 0.46 -22.09 12.53
CA THR A 288 0.78 -21.94 11.11
C THR A 288 0.43 -20.56 10.59
N LEU A 289 1.09 -20.13 9.50
CA LEU A 289 0.71 -18.91 8.80
C LEU A 289 -0.76 -18.95 8.32
N ALA A 290 -1.25 -20.14 7.95
CA ALA A 290 -2.64 -20.30 7.50
C ALA A 290 -3.62 -19.94 8.62
N GLU A 291 -3.44 -20.49 9.81
CA GLU A 291 -4.29 -20.18 10.97
C GLU A 291 -4.21 -18.70 11.36
N LEU A 292 -2.99 -18.12 11.35
CA LEU A 292 -2.80 -16.69 11.61
C LEU A 292 -3.58 -15.83 10.60
N VAL A 293 -3.48 -16.14 9.30
CA VAL A 293 -4.18 -15.36 8.27
C VAL A 293 -5.70 -15.60 8.30
N GLU A 294 -6.16 -16.82 8.50
CA GLU A 294 -7.60 -17.13 8.62
C GLU A 294 -8.26 -16.39 9.79
N GLY A 295 -7.54 -16.25 10.90
CA GLY A 295 -7.99 -15.49 12.08
C GLY A 295 -7.84 -13.98 11.95
N MET A 296 -7.19 -13.47 10.87
CA MET A 296 -6.83 -12.06 10.78
C MET A 296 -8.03 -11.17 10.46
N ASP A 297 -8.42 -10.35 11.42
CA ASP A 297 -9.39 -9.26 11.29
C ASP A 297 -8.90 -8.02 12.06
N GLY A 298 -9.68 -6.95 12.08
CA GLY A 298 -9.28 -5.73 12.79
C GLY A 298 -9.16 -5.90 14.32
N GLY A 299 -9.78 -6.91 14.90
CA GLY A 299 -9.61 -7.30 16.31
C GLY A 299 -8.26 -7.95 16.54
N ARG A 300 -7.96 -9.00 15.75
CA ARG A 300 -6.69 -9.74 15.82
C ARG A 300 -5.49 -8.84 15.46
N TRP A 301 -5.66 -7.96 14.46
CA TRP A 301 -4.63 -6.97 14.14
C TRP A 301 -4.29 -6.09 15.34
N ARG A 302 -5.29 -5.57 16.05
CA ARG A 302 -5.06 -4.76 17.26
C ARG A 302 -4.41 -5.55 18.39
N GLU A 303 -4.79 -6.81 18.60
CA GLU A 303 -4.12 -7.69 19.57
C GLU A 303 -2.63 -7.82 19.25
N ILE A 304 -2.27 -8.00 17.97
CA ILE A 304 -0.87 -8.09 17.53
C ILE A 304 -0.13 -6.76 17.79
N VAL A 305 -0.75 -5.63 17.45
CA VAL A 305 -0.16 -4.31 17.72
C VAL A 305 -0.04 -4.05 19.23
N ASP A 306 -1.08 -4.35 20.00
CA ASP A 306 -1.09 -4.18 21.46
C ASP A 306 -0.11 -5.14 22.17
N ALA A 307 0.27 -6.24 21.54
CA ALA A 307 1.29 -7.16 22.05
C ALA A 307 2.70 -6.56 22.01
N LEU A 308 2.96 -5.57 21.12
CA LEU A 308 4.24 -4.88 21.09
C LEU A 308 4.52 -4.21 22.44
N ARG A 309 5.63 -4.56 23.04
CA ARG A 309 6.11 -4.01 24.31
C ARG A 309 7.10 -2.87 24.06
N GLY A 310 7.57 -2.25 25.13
CA GLY A 310 8.68 -1.31 25.05
C GLY A 310 9.90 -1.94 24.37
N GLU A 311 10.79 -1.10 23.87
CA GLU A 311 12.00 -1.53 23.18
C GLU A 311 12.84 -2.46 24.06
N ALA A 312 13.28 -3.55 23.47
CA ALA A 312 14.17 -4.54 24.08
C ALA A 312 15.26 -4.92 23.10
N ARG A 313 16.46 -5.13 23.64
CA ARG A 313 17.60 -5.64 22.87
C ARG A 313 17.23 -7.00 22.29
N THR A 314 17.19 -7.11 20.97
CA THR A 314 16.66 -8.27 20.25
C THR A 314 17.57 -8.60 19.07
N GLU A 315 17.87 -9.89 18.87
CA GLU A 315 18.48 -10.36 17.63
C GLU A 315 17.39 -10.63 16.61
N VAL A 316 17.47 -9.96 15.47
CA VAL A 316 16.51 -10.09 14.35
C VAL A 316 17.16 -10.87 13.23
N ARG A 317 16.43 -11.84 12.68
CA ARG A 317 16.80 -12.62 11.50
C ARG A 317 15.67 -12.57 10.49
N LEU A 318 15.85 -11.81 9.39
CA LEU A 318 14.86 -11.58 8.34
C LEU A 318 15.44 -11.98 6.98
N PRO A 319 14.74 -12.76 6.13
CA PRO A 319 15.24 -13.06 4.79
C PRO A 319 15.26 -11.80 3.90
N ARG A 320 16.20 -11.72 2.97
CA ARG A 320 16.02 -10.89 1.79
C ARG A 320 14.94 -11.49 0.92
N PHE A 321 14.06 -10.66 0.39
CA PHE A 321 13.06 -11.09 -0.58
C PHE A 321 12.64 -9.96 -1.49
N GLU A 322 12.15 -10.34 -2.67
CA GLU A 322 11.56 -9.42 -3.63
C GLU A 322 10.22 -9.99 -4.07
N LEU A 323 9.17 -9.17 -4.03
CA LEU A 323 7.83 -9.58 -4.38
C LEU A 323 7.30 -8.71 -5.51
N THR A 324 6.83 -9.35 -6.57
CA THR A 324 5.92 -8.76 -7.54
C THR A 324 4.60 -9.51 -7.45
N TYR A 325 3.54 -8.81 -7.14
CA TYR A 325 2.22 -9.40 -7.01
C TYR A 325 1.22 -8.69 -7.90
N GLU A 326 0.52 -9.45 -8.74
CA GLU A 326 -0.55 -8.96 -9.61
C GLU A 326 -1.80 -9.81 -9.42
N LYS A 327 -2.95 -9.16 -9.25
CA LYS A 327 -4.23 -9.85 -9.12
C LYS A 327 -5.39 -8.98 -9.61
N VAL A 328 -6.29 -9.59 -10.37
CA VAL A 328 -7.64 -9.06 -10.60
C VAL A 328 -8.49 -9.41 -9.38
N LEU A 329 -9.04 -8.38 -8.74
CA LEU A 329 -9.74 -8.48 -7.45
C LEU A 329 -11.24 -8.73 -7.57
N ASN A 330 -11.77 -8.90 -8.78
CA ASN A 330 -13.21 -8.97 -9.03
C ASN A 330 -13.93 -10.00 -8.14
N ASP A 331 -13.42 -11.24 -8.08
CA ASP A 331 -14.07 -12.32 -7.34
C ASP A 331 -13.98 -12.11 -5.83
N ALA A 332 -12.86 -11.56 -5.36
CA ALA A 332 -12.72 -11.13 -3.97
C ALA A 332 -13.76 -10.07 -3.62
N LEU A 333 -13.87 -9.01 -4.41
CA LEU A 333 -14.79 -7.90 -4.16
C LEU A 333 -16.26 -8.33 -4.25
N ARG A 334 -16.61 -9.21 -5.20
CA ARG A 334 -17.95 -9.82 -5.27
C ARG A 334 -18.25 -10.60 -4.00
N SER A 335 -17.33 -11.46 -3.58
CA SER A 335 -17.46 -12.26 -2.36
C SER A 335 -17.58 -11.41 -1.09
N LEU A 336 -16.89 -10.27 -1.05
CA LEU A 336 -16.95 -9.32 0.06
C LEU A 336 -18.24 -8.45 0.06
N GLY A 337 -19.12 -8.60 -0.95
CA GLY A 337 -20.44 -7.98 -0.97
C GLY A 337 -20.65 -6.93 -2.06
N MET A 338 -19.72 -6.76 -3.00
CA MET A 338 -19.82 -5.79 -4.10
C MET A 338 -20.38 -6.37 -5.41
N GLU A 339 -21.03 -7.54 -5.38
CA GLU A 339 -21.53 -8.24 -6.58
C GLU A 339 -22.33 -7.30 -7.51
N VAL A 340 -23.22 -6.47 -6.94
CA VAL A 340 -24.07 -5.55 -7.70
C VAL A 340 -23.27 -4.55 -8.55
N ALA A 341 -22.10 -4.12 -8.09
CA ALA A 341 -21.25 -3.17 -8.80
C ALA A 341 -20.67 -3.75 -10.10
N PHE A 342 -20.54 -5.06 -10.20
CA PHE A 342 -20.03 -5.80 -11.36
C PHE A 342 -21.16 -6.33 -12.28
N ASP A 343 -22.42 -6.23 -11.87
CA ASP A 343 -23.57 -6.70 -12.66
C ASP A 343 -24.08 -5.58 -13.56
N ARG A 344 -23.84 -5.69 -14.87
CA ARG A 344 -24.25 -4.71 -15.89
C ARG A 344 -25.76 -4.38 -15.83
N SER A 345 -26.60 -5.30 -15.36
CA SER A 345 -28.06 -5.10 -15.31
C SER A 345 -28.52 -4.35 -14.07
N ARG A 346 -27.73 -4.40 -12.98
CA ARG A 346 -28.07 -3.89 -11.64
C ARG A 346 -27.21 -2.70 -11.19
N ALA A 347 -25.96 -2.62 -11.71
CA ALA A 347 -25.06 -1.56 -11.34
C ALA A 347 -25.60 -0.17 -11.65
N ASP A 348 -25.45 0.75 -10.72
CA ASP A 348 -25.79 2.15 -10.88
C ASP A 348 -24.56 3.03 -10.66
N PHE A 349 -23.93 3.42 -11.77
CA PHE A 349 -22.88 4.44 -11.84
C PHE A 349 -23.32 5.64 -12.66
N GLY A 350 -24.62 5.88 -12.72
CA GLY A 350 -25.20 6.97 -13.49
C GLY A 350 -24.74 8.36 -13.06
N TRP A 351 -24.25 8.50 -11.83
CA TRP A 351 -23.72 9.75 -11.29
C TRP A 351 -22.34 10.15 -11.87
N MET A 352 -21.69 9.27 -12.62
CA MET A 352 -20.45 9.59 -13.33
C MET A 352 -20.70 10.42 -14.58
N LEU A 353 -21.77 10.12 -15.34
CA LEU A 353 -22.01 10.66 -16.68
C LEU A 353 -22.95 11.86 -16.68
N ALA A 354 -22.62 12.87 -17.48
CA ALA A 354 -23.44 14.08 -17.64
C ALA A 354 -24.72 13.81 -18.41
N ASP A 355 -24.73 12.84 -19.35
CA ASP A 355 -25.88 12.46 -20.16
C ASP A 355 -26.55 11.21 -19.55
N ALA A 356 -27.71 11.41 -18.93
CA ALA A 356 -28.48 10.34 -18.31
C ALA A 356 -29.02 9.32 -19.34
N ASP A 357 -29.24 9.70 -20.61
CA ASP A 357 -29.63 8.74 -21.64
C ASP A 357 -28.44 7.89 -22.09
N ALA A 358 -27.25 8.49 -22.18
CA ALA A 358 -26.02 7.74 -22.39
C ALA A 358 -25.79 6.73 -21.24
N ALA A 359 -25.93 7.16 -20.00
CA ALA A 359 -25.79 6.29 -18.82
C ALA A 359 -26.76 5.09 -18.87
N ARG A 360 -28.02 5.33 -19.26
CA ARG A 360 -29.02 4.26 -19.42
C ARG A 360 -28.71 3.30 -20.56
N ARG A 361 -28.11 3.75 -21.65
CA ARG A 361 -27.72 2.92 -22.80
C ARG A 361 -26.47 2.10 -22.51
N VAL A 362 -25.46 2.71 -21.93
CA VAL A 362 -24.15 2.08 -21.67
C VAL A 362 -24.19 1.18 -20.45
N ARG A 363 -24.96 1.57 -19.43
CA ARG A 363 -25.03 0.88 -18.12
C ARG A 363 -23.64 0.66 -17.55
N PRO A 364 -22.96 1.76 -17.11
CA PRO A 364 -21.63 1.65 -16.54
C PRO A 364 -21.63 0.70 -15.34
N HIS A 365 -20.67 -0.18 -15.31
CA HIS A 365 -20.43 -1.15 -14.24
C HIS A 365 -18.94 -1.38 -14.12
N ILE A 366 -18.47 -1.98 -13.02
CA ILE A 366 -17.07 -2.33 -12.85
C ILE A 366 -16.75 -3.53 -13.76
N GLY A 367 -15.88 -3.34 -14.74
CA GLY A 367 -15.38 -4.43 -15.59
C GLY A 367 -14.30 -5.23 -14.85
N PHE A 368 -13.28 -4.55 -14.36
CA PHE A 368 -12.24 -5.17 -13.52
C PHE A 368 -11.69 -4.16 -12.51
N VAL A 369 -11.15 -4.70 -11.42
CA VAL A 369 -10.28 -4.00 -10.47
C VAL A 369 -9.00 -4.81 -10.39
N LYS A 370 -7.89 -4.22 -10.83
CA LYS A 370 -6.59 -4.88 -10.83
C LYS A 370 -5.66 -4.17 -9.85
N GLN A 371 -4.92 -4.93 -9.09
CA GLN A 371 -3.83 -4.41 -8.27
C GLN A 371 -2.52 -5.07 -8.71
N LYS A 372 -1.48 -4.26 -8.82
CA LYS A 372 -0.11 -4.70 -8.99
C LYS A 372 0.75 -4.00 -7.96
N SER A 373 1.62 -4.75 -7.29
CA SER A 373 2.45 -4.27 -6.19
C SER A 373 3.86 -4.83 -6.33
N PHE A 374 4.85 -4.02 -5.95
CA PHE A 374 6.25 -4.41 -5.92
C PHE A 374 6.84 -4.08 -4.55
N LEU A 375 7.64 -4.99 -4.01
CA LEU A 375 8.39 -4.80 -2.76
C LEU A 375 9.74 -5.50 -2.87
N LYS A 376 10.78 -4.80 -2.46
CA LYS A 376 12.11 -5.36 -2.25
C LYS A 376 12.52 -5.09 -0.80
N VAL A 377 13.01 -6.12 -0.13
CA VAL A 377 13.53 -6.06 1.25
C VAL A 377 14.95 -6.58 1.26
N ASP A 378 15.88 -5.72 1.63
CA ASP A 378 17.30 -6.02 1.77
C ASP A 378 17.89 -5.33 3.01
N GLU A 379 19.21 -5.32 3.16
CA GLU A 379 19.91 -4.81 4.34
C GLU A 379 19.75 -3.32 4.56
N GLU A 380 19.53 -2.59 3.50
CA GLU A 380 19.48 -1.13 3.53
C GLU A 380 18.08 -0.63 3.85
N GLY A 381 17.10 -1.51 3.79
CA GLY A 381 15.67 -1.20 3.85
C GLY A 381 15.13 -1.26 2.44
N THR A 382 14.96 -0.11 1.86
CA THR A 382 14.69 0.09 0.44
C THR A 382 15.66 1.16 -0.06
N GLU A 383 16.95 0.79 -0.22
CA GLU A 383 18.16 1.50 -0.71
C GLU A 383 18.95 2.38 0.28
N THR A 384 20.20 2.00 0.46
CA THR A 384 21.52 2.58 0.85
C THR A 384 21.75 3.22 2.23
N ALA A 385 22.63 2.79 3.06
CA ALA A 385 24.06 2.81 3.35
C ALA A 385 24.43 2.51 4.81
N ALA A 386 25.67 2.04 5.08
CA ALA A 386 26.13 1.31 6.24
C ALA A 386 26.48 2.12 7.49
N ALA A 387 26.30 1.51 8.70
CA ALA A 387 26.97 1.89 9.93
C ALA A 387 27.35 0.68 10.80
N THR A 388 28.46 0.79 11.56
CA THR A 388 29.09 -0.30 12.32
C THR A 388 29.02 -0.03 13.84
N GLY A 389 28.59 -1.04 14.62
CA GLY A 389 28.71 -0.98 16.08
C GLY A 389 28.80 -2.38 16.72
N THR A 390 29.67 -2.58 17.73
CA THR A 390 29.86 -3.85 18.43
C THR A 390 29.60 -3.66 19.92
N ALA A 391 28.71 -4.47 20.52
CA ALA A 391 28.50 -4.50 21.96
C ALA A 391 28.38 -5.94 22.48
N TYR A 392 28.86 -6.20 23.70
CA TYR A 392 28.79 -7.50 24.37
C TYR A 392 27.73 -7.42 25.48
N ALA A 393 26.82 -8.39 25.52
CA ALA A 393 25.85 -8.55 26.60
C ALA A 393 25.90 -9.98 27.21
N THR A 394 25.61 -10.09 28.51
CA THR A 394 25.61 -11.35 29.28
C THR A 394 24.19 -11.84 29.62
N VAL A 395 23.16 -11.30 29.01
CA VAL A 395 21.77 -11.75 29.11
C VAL A 395 21.42 -12.41 27.79
N GLU A 396 20.72 -13.55 27.82
CA GLU A 396 20.21 -14.15 26.57
C GLU A 396 19.31 -13.16 25.85
N THR A 397 19.80 -12.66 24.70
CA THR A 397 19.06 -11.75 23.84
C THR A 397 17.97 -12.54 23.14
N PRO A 398 16.69 -12.13 23.21
CA PRO A 398 15.63 -12.77 22.43
C PRO A 398 15.96 -12.79 20.94
N ILE A 399 15.70 -13.91 20.28
CA ILE A 399 15.95 -14.04 18.84
C ILE A 399 14.60 -14.16 18.14
N ILE A 400 14.31 -13.22 17.25
CA ILE A 400 13.17 -13.31 16.34
C ILE A 400 13.66 -13.70 14.96
N ARG A 401 13.20 -14.86 14.49
CA ARG A 401 13.68 -15.49 13.29
C ARG A 401 12.55 -15.78 12.31
N ALA A 402 12.58 -15.13 11.16
CA ALA A 402 11.65 -15.37 10.05
C ALA A 402 12.25 -16.40 9.07
N ASP A 403 12.50 -17.64 9.55
CA ASP A 403 12.99 -18.77 8.76
C ASP A 403 11.90 -19.75 8.34
N ARG A 404 10.67 -19.33 8.43
CA ARG A 404 9.43 -20.05 8.09
C ARG A 404 8.38 -19.06 7.56
N PRO A 405 7.26 -19.51 7.00
CA PRO A 405 6.21 -18.64 6.51
C PRO A 405 5.74 -17.62 7.55
N PHE A 406 5.69 -16.35 7.15
CA PHE A 406 5.33 -15.25 8.04
C PHE A 406 4.41 -14.24 7.34
N LEU A 407 3.68 -13.47 8.14
CA LEU A 407 2.93 -12.30 7.70
C LEU A 407 3.78 -11.06 7.96
N PHE A 408 3.67 -10.07 7.07
CA PHE A 408 4.24 -8.75 7.30
C PHE A 408 3.26 -7.65 6.90
N ALA A 409 3.44 -6.47 7.49
CA ALA A 409 2.71 -5.27 7.09
C ALA A 409 3.63 -4.05 7.14
N ILE A 410 3.55 -3.19 6.13
CA ILE A 410 4.11 -1.84 6.19
C ILE A 410 3.00 -0.92 6.67
N ARG A 411 3.25 -0.23 7.80
CA ARG A 411 2.24 0.60 8.45
C ARG A 411 2.78 1.98 8.83
N GLU A 412 1.88 2.91 8.97
CA GLU A 412 2.10 4.14 9.74
C GLU A 412 1.85 3.82 11.22
N ARG A 413 2.77 4.25 12.11
CA ARG A 413 2.84 3.75 13.49
C ARG A 413 1.92 4.47 14.48
N THR A 414 1.49 5.69 14.19
CA THR A 414 0.71 6.49 15.14
C THR A 414 -0.75 6.06 15.18
N TYR A 415 -1.32 5.75 14.02
CA TYR A 415 -2.73 5.41 13.86
C TYR A 415 -2.93 3.97 13.37
N ASP A 416 -1.84 3.21 13.20
CA ASP A 416 -1.83 1.84 12.69
C ASP A 416 -2.41 1.68 11.29
N THR A 417 -2.19 2.67 10.44
CA THR A 417 -2.64 2.61 9.04
C THR A 417 -1.86 1.58 8.26
N ILE A 418 -2.50 0.54 7.78
CA ILE A 418 -1.88 -0.48 6.94
C ILE A 418 -1.77 0.06 5.51
N LEU A 419 -0.54 0.36 5.08
CA LEU A 419 -0.23 0.77 3.71
C LEU A 419 -0.15 -0.44 2.79
N PHE A 420 0.57 -1.46 3.26
CA PHE A 420 0.75 -2.73 2.58
C PHE A 420 0.67 -3.89 3.58
N VAL A 421 0.20 -5.02 3.11
CA VAL A 421 0.20 -6.26 3.87
C VAL A 421 0.45 -7.45 2.96
N GLY A 422 1.20 -8.42 3.44
CA GLY A 422 1.55 -9.59 2.65
C GLY A 422 1.95 -10.80 3.48
N THR A 423 2.18 -11.89 2.78
CA THR A 423 2.71 -13.13 3.33
C THR A 423 3.90 -13.60 2.52
N VAL A 424 4.95 -14.02 3.21
CA VAL A 424 6.11 -14.67 2.61
C VAL A 424 6.05 -16.15 2.97
N THR A 425 5.78 -16.97 1.97
CA THR A 425 5.73 -18.43 2.07
C THR A 425 6.98 -19.08 1.48
N ASP A 426 7.64 -18.37 0.57
CA ASP A 426 8.90 -18.73 -0.07
C ASP A 426 9.67 -17.45 -0.49
N PRO A 427 10.72 -17.04 0.26
CA PRO A 427 11.49 -15.83 -0.06
C PRO A 427 12.33 -15.92 -1.34
N SER A 428 12.43 -17.10 -1.95
CA SER A 428 13.22 -17.31 -3.18
C SER A 428 12.43 -17.08 -4.48
N ARG A 429 11.15 -16.74 -4.37
CA ARG A 429 10.23 -16.54 -5.49
C ARG A 429 9.82 -15.09 -5.67
#